data_9b3366decc8be7e6f402d207db368ede
#
_entry.id   9b3366decc8be7e6f402d207db368ede
#
_cell.length_a   1.000
_cell.length_b   1.000
_cell.length_c   1.000
_cell.angle_alpha   90.00
_cell.angle_beta   90.00
_cell.angle_gamma   90.00
#
_symmetry.space_group_name_H-M   'P 1'
#
loop_
_entity.id
_entity.type
_entity.pdbx_description
1 polymer ?
#
loop_
_entity_poly.entity_id
_entity_poly.type
_entity_poly.pdbx_seq_one_letter_code
_entity_poly.pdbx_strand_id
1 'polypeptide(L)'
;LLELDANEKQLDCPFVYASAKAGIASLSPDEPGTDMQPLFETILKYIPAPTGDPDAGTQILISTIDYNEYVGRIGVGKVDNGTIKLNQDAIIVNHHEPDKYRKVKIGKLYEFEGLNKVEVNEAGIGSIVAISGISDIHIGDTICSPDDPEPIPFQKISEPTIAMHFMVNDSPLAGKEGKFVTSRHLRDRLFRELNTDVSLRVEETDTTESFKVSGRGELHLSVLIENMRREGYEFAVSKAEVIYKEDEKGKKLEPFEIAVIDVPDEFSGTVINMLNQRKGELQGMAPTGNGTTRLEFSIPSRGLIGFRGDFMTATKGNGIIN
;
A
#
# COMPACT_ATOMS: atom_id res chain seq x y z
N LEU A 1 -6.36 3.77 23.83
CA LEU A 1 -6.86 4.97 23.12
C LEU A 1 -6.23 6.25 23.65
N LEU A 2 -6.13 6.43 24.99
CA LEU A 2 -5.49 7.62 25.59
C LEU A 2 -4.01 7.74 25.20
N GLU A 3 -3.28 6.64 25.12
CA GLU A 3 -1.89 6.59 24.68
C GLU A 3 -1.69 6.93 23.19
N LEU A 4 -2.78 6.95 22.43
CA LEU A 4 -2.82 7.30 21.00
C LEU A 4 -3.43 8.70 20.78
N ASP A 5 -3.44 9.53 21.83
CA ASP A 5 -3.98 10.90 21.79
C ASP A 5 -5.44 11.00 21.28
N ALA A 6 -6.26 9.98 21.63
CA ALA A 6 -7.67 9.97 21.25
C ALA A 6 -8.42 11.14 21.88
N ASN A 7 -9.20 11.86 21.07
CA ASN A 7 -10.04 12.96 21.55
C ASN A 7 -11.32 12.43 22.24
N GLU A 8 -12.08 13.32 22.93
CA GLU A 8 -13.29 12.95 23.68
C GLU A 8 -14.32 12.20 22.84
N LYS A 9 -14.51 12.56 21.57
CA LYS A 9 -15.43 11.85 20.65
C LYS A 9 -14.98 10.44 20.32
N GLN A 10 -13.67 10.21 20.24
CA GLN A 10 -13.09 8.88 19.99
C GLN A 10 -13.13 8.01 21.25
N LEU A 11 -13.08 8.63 22.44
CA LEU A 11 -13.21 7.93 23.70
C LEU A 11 -14.66 7.54 24.01
N ASP A 12 -15.62 8.35 23.58
CA ASP A 12 -17.07 8.10 23.72
C ASP A 12 -17.61 7.24 22.55
N CYS A 13 -16.86 6.20 22.16
CA CYS A 13 -17.30 5.31 21.10
C CYS A 13 -18.27 4.23 21.60
N PRO A 14 -19.30 3.87 20.81
CA PRO A 14 -20.22 2.79 21.19
C PRO A 14 -19.54 1.43 21.11
N PHE A 15 -19.89 0.54 22.03
CA PHE A 15 -19.45 -0.85 22.04
C PHE A 15 -20.57 -1.76 21.58
N VAL A 16 -20.28 -2.66 20.65
CA VAL A 16 -21.17 -3.72 20.20
C VAL A 16 -20.48 -5.06 20.31
N TYR A 17 -21.11 -6.00 20.97
CA TYR A 17 -20.64 -7.37 21.14
C TYR A 17 -21.27 -8.24 20.08
N ALA A 18 -20.48 -8.86 19.20
CA ALA A 18 -21.02 -9.61 18.08
C ALA A 18 -20.26 -10.91 17.83
N SER A 19 -20.98 -11.90 17.31
CA SER A 19 -20.44 -13.13 16.77
C SER A 19 -20.89 -13.31 15.33
N ALA A 20 -20.04 -12.98 14.36
CA ALA A 20 -20.34 -13.14 12.95
C ALA A 20 -20.67 -14.61 12.58
N LYS A 21 -19.99 -15.57 13.22
CA LYS A 21 -20.24 -17.00 13.00
C LYS A 21 -21.65 -17.43 13.45
N ALA A 22 -22.14 -16.86 14.56
CA ALA A 22 -23.49 -17.15 15.09
C ALA A 22 -24.56 -16.24 14.48
N GLY A 23 -24.19 -15.16 13.77
CA GLY A 23 -25.13 -14.20 13.20
C GLY A 23 -25.85 -13.36 14.25
N ILE A 24 -25.22 -13.06 15.39
CA ILE A 24 -25.83 -12.34 16.52
C ILE A 24 -24.99 -11.14 16.95
N ALA A 25 -25.65 -10.11 17.44
CA ALA A 25 -25.06 -8.92 18.06
C ALA A 25 -25.86 -8.45 19.27
N SER A 26 -25.19 -7.81 20.24
CA SER A 26 -25.79 -7.23 21.44
C SER A 26 -25.08 -5.94 21.83
N LEU A 27 -25.79 -5.04 22.52
CA LEU A 27 -25.20 -3.83 23.12
C LEU A 27 -24.69 -4.08 24.56
N SER A 28 -24.93 -5.28 25.10
CA SER A 28 -24.45 -5.68 26.43
C SER A 28 -23.70 -7.01 26.34
N PRO A 29 -22.59 -7.17 27.07
CA PRO A 29 -21.88 -8.44 27.11
C PRO A 29 -22.66 -9.56 27.83
N ASP A 30 -23.57 -9.16 28.72
CA ASP A 30 -24.35 -10.05 29.58
C ASP A 30 -25.65 -10.55 28.93
N GLU A 31 -26.06 -9.95 27.82
CA GLU A 31 -27.25 -10.30 27.08
C GLU A 31 -26.87 -10.95 25.72
N PRO A 32 -27.18 -12.23 25.50
CA PRO A 32 -26.94 -12.84 24.22
C PRO A 32 -27.81 -12.20 23.14
N GLY A 33 -27.19 -11.78 22.03
CA GLY A 33 -27.93 -11.26 20.88
C GLY A 33 -28.75 -12.34 20.20
N THR A 34 -29.81 -11.96 19.51
CA THR A 34 -30.69 -12.83 18.74
C THR A 34 -30.42 -12.76 17.24
N ASP A 35 -29.95 -11.61 16.75
CA ASP A 35 -29.65 -11.32 15.35
C ASP A 35 -28.57 -10.22 15.24
N MET A 36 -28.28 -9.76 14.04
CA MET A 36 -27.30 -8.70 13.77
C MET A 36 -27.89 -7.27 13.81
N GLN A 37 -29.17 -7.12 14.08
CA GLN A 37 -29.85 -5.82 14.06
C GLN A 37 -29.19 -4.77 14.97
N PRO A 38 -28.77 -5.07 16.23
CA PRO A 38 -28.10 -4.10 17.07
C PRO A 38 -26.82 -3.51 16.47
N LEU A 39 -26.07 -4.32 15.70
CA LEU A 39 -24.88 -3.84 14.99
C LEU A 39 -25.28 -2.89 13.84
N PHE A 40 -26.25 -3.27 13.03
CA PHE A 40 -26.68 -2.46 11.89
C PHE A 40 -27.30 -1.13 12.34
N GLU A 41 -28.10 -1.12 13.38
CA GLU A 41 -28.65 0.10 13.96
C GLU A 41 -27.56 1.02 14.55
N THR A 42 -26.54 0.45 15.18
CA THR A 42 -25.40 1.22 15.68
C THR A 42 -24.62 1.85 14.53
N ILE A 43 -24.37 1.10 13.43
CA ILE A 43 -23.72 1.64 12.24
C ILE A 43 -24.52 2.81 11.67
N LEU A 44 -25.83 2.63 11.45
CA LEU A 44 -26.70 3.70 10.91
C LEU A 44 -26.75 4.94 11.80
N LYS A 45 -26.65 4.77 13.11
CA LYS A 45 -26.70 5.86 14.08
C LYS A 45 -25.40 6.64 14.20
N TYR A 46 -24.25 5.94 14.16
CA TYR A 46 -22.95 6.54 14.52
C TYR A 46 -22.05 6.79 13.32
N ILE A 47 -22.22 6.07 12.20
CA ILE A 47 -21.45 6.31 11.00
C ILE A 47 -22.16 7.37 10.13
N PRO A 48 -21.54 8.55 9.92
CA PRO A 48 -22.16 9.59 9.11
C PRO A 48 -22.28 9.16 7.65
N ALA A 49 -23.32 9.64 6.99
CA ALA A 49 -23.43 9.53 5.53
C ALA A 49 -22.25 10.28 4.86
N PRO A 50 -21.88 9.90 3.60
CA PRO A 50 -20.90 10.64 2.85
C PRO A 50 -21.23 12.14 2.78
N THR A 51 -20.21 12.96 3.00
CA THR A 51 -20.32 14.44 2.92
C THR A 51 -19.77 14.93 1.59
N GLY A 52 -20.35 16.00 1.06
CA GLY A 52 -19.95 16.64 -0.19
C GLY A 52 -21.08 17.51 -0.73
N ASP A 53 -20.82 18.26 -1.77
CA ASP A 53 -21.80 19.10 -2.46
C ASP A 53 -22.22 18.42 -3.76
N PRO A 54 -23.49 17.95 -3.90
CA PRO A 54 -23.96 17.28 -5.10
C PRO A 54 -24.07 18.21 -6.32
N ASP A 55 -24.17 19.51 -6.09
CA ASP A 55 -24.29 20.54 -7.16
C ASP A 55 -22.91 21.12 -7.56
N ALA A 56 -21.84 20.75 -6.85
CA ALA A 56 -20.48 21.14 -7.20
C ALA A 56 -19.96 20.38 -8.43
N GLY A 57 -18.82 20.80 -8.95
CA GLY A 57 -18.08 20.06 -9.98
C GLY A 57 -17.67 18.67 -9.51
N THR A 58 -17.59 17.72 -10.43
CA THR A 58 -17.09 16.36 -10.13
C THR A 58 -15.70 16.43 -9.52
N GLN A 59 -15.48 15.71 -8.41
CA GLN A 59 -14.18 15.60 -7.77
C GLN A 59 -13.99 14.19 -7.22
N ILE A 60 -12.97 13.48 -7.72
CA ILE A 60 -12.69 12.07 -7.39
C ILE A 60 -11.19 11.88 -7.21
N LEU A 61 -10.76 11.53 -6.00
CA LEU A 61 -9.38 11.15 -5.75
C LEU A 61 -9.16 9.68 -6.12
N ILE A 62 -8.22 9.41 -7.01
CA ILE A 62 -7.80 8.04 -7.35
C ILE A 62 -6.90 7.49 -6.25
N SER A 63 -7.42 6.50 -5.54
CA SER A 63 -6.74 5.86 -4.41
C SER A 63 -6.12 4.51 -4.75
N THR A 64 -6.59 3.86 -5.81
CA THR A 64 -6.12 2.53 -6.23
C THR A 64 -6.12 2.43 -7.75
N ILE A 65 -5.17 1.67 -8.28
CA ILE A 65 -5.11 1.31 -9.70
C ILE A 65 -5.34 -0.19 -9.84
N ASP A 66 -6.20 -0.54 -10.77
CA ASP A 66 -6.40 -1.91 -11.25
C ASP A 66 -6.03 -1.98 -12.74
N TYR A 67 -5.87 -3.17 -13.26
CA TYR A 67 -5.52 -3.39 -14.65
C TYR A 67 -6.33 -4.53 -15.26
N ASN A 68 -6.79 -4.31 -16.48
CA ASN A 68 -7.45 -5.33 -17.27
C ASN A 68 -6.89 -5.30 -18.70
N GLU A 69 -6.57 -6.46 -19.27
CA GLU A 69 -5.94 -6.56 -20.60
C GLU A 69 -6.77 -5.95 -21.73
N TYR A 70 -8.10 -5.88 -21.56
CA TYR A 70 -9.03 -5.36 -22.60
C TYR A 70 -9.27 -3.85 -22.50
N VAL A 71 -9.27 -3.29 -21.28
CA VAL A 71 -9.61 -1.87 -21.07
C VAL A 71 -8.42 -1.06 -20.54
N GLY A 72 -7.27 -1.70 -20.29
CA GLY A 72 -6.07 -1.08 -19.77
C GLY A 72 -6.16 -0.75 -18.28
N ARG A 73 -5.54 0.36 -17.88
CA ARG A 73 -5.57 0.86 -16.49
C ARG A 73 -6.97 1.31 -16.11
N ILE A 74 -7.33 1.00 -14.87
CA ILE A 74 -8.59 1.36 -14.25
C ILE A 74 -8.27 2.10 -12.96
N GLY A 75 -8.60 3.39 -12.89
CA GLY A 75 -8.50 4.17 -11.67
C GLY A 75 -9.71 3.91 -10.78
N VAL A 76 -9.47 3.62 -9.50
CA VAL A 76 -10.53 3.45 -8.50
C VAL A 76 -10.44 4.57 -7.49
N GLY A 77 -11.58 5.23 -7.24
CA GLY A 77 -11.67 6.35 -6.31
C GLY A 77 -13.08 6.54 -5.77
N LYS A 78 -13.19 7.37 -4.75
CA LYS A 78 -14.48 7.78 -4.17
C LYS A 78 -14.90 9.11 -4.80
N VAL A 79 -16.17 9.26 -5.12
CA VAL A 79 -16.76 10.53 -5.51
C VAL A 79 -16.91 11.40 -4.26
N ASP A 80 -16.10 12.45 -4.14
CA ASP A 80 -16.12 13.36 -3.00
C ASP A 80 -17.08 14.53 -3.21
N ASN A 81 -17.19 15.05 -4.45
CA ASN A 81 -18.16 16.09 -4.81
C ASN A 81 -18.77 15.82 -6.19
N GLY A 82 -19.95 16.37 -6.40
CA GLY A 82 -20.67 16.33 -7.66
C GLY A 82 -21.13 14.94 -8.10
N THR A 83 -21.27 14.79 -9.40
CA THR A 83 -21.66 13.54 -10.06
C THR A 83 -20.77 13.29 -11.25
N ILE A 84 -20.28 12.06 -11.39
CA ILE A 84 -19.54 11.63 -12.59
C ILE A 84 -20.47 10.91 -13.56
N LYS A 85 -20.29 11.14 -14.85
CA LYS A 85 -21.08 10.53 -15.92
C LYS A 85 -20.21 9.84 -16.96
N LEU A 86 -20.76 8.78 -17.53
CA LEU A 86 -20.16 8.10 -18.68
C LEU A 86 -20.01 9.09 -19.85
N ASN A 87 -18.88 9.01 -20.56
CA ASN A 87 -18.51 9.90 -21.66
C ASN A 87 -18.37 11.39 -21.30
N GLN A 88 -18.34 11.75 -20.04
CA GLN A 88 -18.07 13.11 -19.57
C GLN A 88 -16.65 13.53 -19.91
N ASP A 89 -16.47 14.79 -20.32
CA ASP A 89 -15.15 15.42 -20.39
C ASP A 89 -14.73 15.81 -18.99
N ALA A 90 -13.48 15.52 -18.64
CA ALA A 90 -12.90 15.76 -17.32
C ALA A 90 -11.46 16.27 -17.44
N ILE A 91 -10.96 16.79 -16.34
CA ILE A 91 -9.56 17.18 -16.18
C ILE A 91 -8.95 16.35 -15.07
N ILE A 92 -7.73 15.87 -15.28
CA ILE A 92 -6.91 15.25 -14.24
C ILE A 92 -5.92 16.30 -13.75
N VAL A 93 -5.90 16.48 -12.44
CA VAL A 93 -4.94 17.32 -11.70
C VAL A 93 -4.31 16.53 -10.57
N ASN A 94 -3.13 16.94 -10.11
CA ASN A 94 -2.45 16.27 -9.02
C ASN A 94 -2.01 17.31 -7.97
N HIS A 95 -2.26 17.02 -6.69
CA HIS A 95 -1.94 17.94 -5.59
C HIS A 95 -0.46 18.35 -5.53
N HIS A 96 0.45 17.43 -5.89
CA HIS A 96 1.89 17.69 -5.89
C HIS A 96 2.42 18.37 -7.16
N GLU A 97 1.59 18.44 -8.22
CA GLU A 97 1.90 19.08 -9.50
C GLU A 97 0.70 19.90 -9.99
N PRO A 98 0.24 20.93 -9.25
CA PRO A 98 -1.03 21.61 -9.52
C PRO A 98 -1.05 22.38 -10.86
N ASP A 99 0.11 22.75 -11.38
CA ASP A 99 0.23 23.43 -12.67
C ASP A 99 0.11 22.51 -13.88
N LYS A 100 0.14 21.20 -13.67
CA LYS A 100 0.00 20.19 -14.72
C LYS A 100 -1.42 19.64 -14.71
N TYR A 101 -2.13 19.84 -15.81
CA TYR A 101 -3.46 19.25 -16.00
C TYR A 101 -3.56 18.52 -17.34
N ARG A 102 -4.42 17.51 -17.39
CA ARG A 102 -4.65 16.70 -18.58
C ARG A 102 -6.16 16.60 -18.85
N LYS A 103 -6.56 16.93 -20.06
CA LYS A 103 -7.94 16.73 -20.50
C LYS A 103 -8.16 15.28 -20.87
N VAL A 104 -9.21 14.70 -20.33
CA VAL A 104 -9.56 13.28 -20.54
C VAL A 104 -11.04 13.14 -20.78
N LYS A 105 -11.44 11.98 -21.29
CA LYS A 105 -12.84 11.59 -21.42
C LYS A 105 -13.07 10.30 -20.66
N ILE A 106 -14.14 10.21 -19.89
CA ILE A 106 -14.52 9.02 -19.14
C ILE A 106 -14.99 7.95 -20.12
N GLY A 107 -14.19 6.92 -20.35
CA GLY A 107 -14.48 5.88 -21.35
C GLY A 107 -15.48 4.85 -20.84
N LYS A 108 -15.29 4.35 -19.61
CA LYS A 108 -16.22 3.45 -18.92
C LYS A 108 -16.27 3.79 -17.46
N LEU A 109 -17.42 3.61 -16.86
CA LEU A 109 -17.69 3.88 -15.45
C LEU A 109 -18.35 2.65 -14.82
N TYR A 110 -17.83 2.22 -13.68
CA TYR A 110 -18.35 1.09 -12.93
C TYR A 110 -18.54 1.46 -11.47
N GLU A 111 -19.52 0.87 -10.83
CA GLU A 111 -19.67 0.78 -9.37
C GLU A 111 -19.45 -0.65 -8.88
N PHE A 112 -19.23 -0.80 -7.57
CA PHE A 112 -19.02 -2.11 -6.96
C PHE A 112 -20.30 -2.61 -6.29
N GLU A 113 -20.82 -3.74 -6.78
CA GLU A 113 -21.87 -4.50 -6.12
C GLU A 113 -21.31 -5.79 -5.54
N GLY A 114 -21.03 -5.77 -4.25
CA GLY A 114 -20.26 -6.82 -3.58
C GLY A 114 -18.83 -6.88 -4.15
N LEU A 115 -18.45 -7.98 -4.78
CA LEU A 115 -17.14 -8.17 -5.42
C LEU A 115 -17.17 -7.90 -6.94
N ASN A 116 -18.31 -7.61 -7.51
CA ASN A 116 -18.45 -7.41 -8.94
C ASN A 116 -18.41 -5.93 -9.32
N LYS A 117 -17.84 -5.64 -10.48
CA LYS A 117 -17.89 -4.31 -11.11
C LYS A 117 -19.10 -4.28 -12.04
N VAL A 118 -20.04 -3.37 -11.80
CA VAL A 118 -21.24 -3.18 -12.60
C VAL A 118 -21.13 -1.88 -13.37
N GLU A 119 -21.34 -1.92 -14.68
CA GLU A 119 -21.27 -0.73 -15.54
C GLU A 119 -22.47 0.18 -15.26
N VAL A 120 -22.19 1.47 -15.00
CA VAL A 120 -23.20 2.48 -14.69
C VAL A 120 -23.07 3.69 -15.60
N ASN A 121 -24.16 4.45 -15.79
CA ASN A 121 -24.14 5.66 -16.59
C ASN A 121 -23.71 6.89 -15.77
N GLU A 122 -23.96 6.89 -14.47
CA GLU A 122 -23.59 7.97 -13.54
C GLU A 122 -23.41 7.44 -12.13
N ALA A 123 -22.62 8.16 -11.33
CA ALA A 123 -22.40 7.88 -9.93
C ALA A 123 -22.24 9.19 -9.13
N GLY A 124 -22.84 9.25 -7.94
CA GLY A 124 -22.87 10.43 -7.08
C GLY A 124 -21.93 10.32 -5.87
N ILE A 125 -22.01 11.31 -4.98
CA ILE A 125 -21.21 11.44 -3.77
C ILE A 125 -21.24 10.16 -2.95
N GLY A 126 -20.05 9.76 -2.48
CA GLY A 126 -19.85 8.58 -1.65
C GLY A 126 -19.71 7.27 -2.42
N SER A 127 -20.09 7.23 -3.69
CA SER A 127 -19.89 6.06 -4.54
C SER A 127 -18.40 5.80 -4.74
N ILE A 128 -18.00 4.54 -4.61
CA ILE A 128 -16.68 4.07 -5.02
C ILE A 128 -16.78 3.62 -6.45
N VAL A 129 -16.08 4.32 -7.32
CA VAL A 129 -16.15 4.10 -8.77
C VAL A 129 -14.84 3.57 -9.33
N ALA A 130 -14.96 2.75 -10.38
CA ALA A 130 -13.84 2.31 -11.20
C ALA A 130 -13.97 2.94 -12.59
N ILE A 131 -12.94 3.62 -13.06
CA ILE A 131 -12.94 4.45 -14.25
C ILE A 131 -11.87 3.94 -15.21
N SER A 132 -12.23 3.67 -16.46
CA SER A 132 -11.30 3.27 -17.51
C SER A 132 -11.33 4.21 -18.71
N GLY A 133 -10.38 4.01 -19.63
CA GLY A 133 -10.20 4.87 -20.80
C GLY A 133 -9.15 5.95 -20.61
N ILE A 134 -8.44 5.95 -19.49
CA ILE A 134 -7.36 6.87 -19.15
C ILE A 134 -6.09 6.06 -18.96
N SER A 135 -5.25 5.98 -19.99
CA SER A 135 -4.08 5.08 -20.02
C SER A 135 -2.98 5.43 -19.01
N ASP A 136 -2.86 6.71 -18.65
CA ASP A 136 -1.82 7.26 -17.79
C ASP A 136 -2.33 7.77 -16.43
N ILE A 137 -3.44 7.19 -15.95
CA ILE A 137 -3.98 7.50 -14.63
C ILE A 137 -3.07 6.94 -13.52
N HIS A 138 -2.88 7.73 -12.44
CA HIS A 138 -2.02 7.38 -11.32
C HIS A 138 -2.76 7.55 -9.98
N ILE A 139 -2.26 6.88 -8.94
CA ILE A 139 -2.72 7.11 -7.58
C ILE A 139 -2.37 8.54 -7.17
N GLY A 140 -3.33 9.23 -6.55
CA GLY A 140 -3.21 10.63 -6.17
C GLY A 140 -3.66 11.62 -7.25
N ASP A 141 -3.96 11.15 -8.45
CA ASP A 141 -4.64 11.97 -9.44
C ASP A 141 -6.07 12.26 -8.97
N THR A 142 -6.50 13.50 -9.14
CA THR A 142 -7.89 13.91 -8.91
C THR A 142 -8.56 14.15 -10.26
N ILE A 143 -9.67 13.46 -10.49
CA ILE A 143 -10.52 13.71 -11.66
C ILE A 143 -11.50 14.81 -11.29
N CYS A 144 -11.46 15.92 -12.04
CA CYS A 144 -12.28 17.11 -11.80
C CYS A 144 -13.13 17.45 -13.01
N SER A 145 -14.22 18.19 -12.79
CA SER A 145 -14.93 18.92 -13.84
C SER A 145 -13.98 19.93 -14.49
N PRO A 146 -14.10 20.20 -15.81
CA PRO A 146 -13.23 21.15 -16.51
C PRO A 146 -13.30 22.59 -15.99
N ASP A 147 -14.45 22.96 -15.42
CA ASP A 147 -14.72 24.33 -14.97
C ASP A 147 -14.13 24.65 -13.58
N ASP A 148 -13.83 23.64 -12.77
CA ASP A 148 -13.31 23.78 -11.41
C ASP A 148 -12.30 22.68 -11.08
N PRO A 149 -11.06 22.74 -11.58
CA PRO A 149 -10.02 21.76 -11.41
C PRO A 149 -9.30 21.93 -10.06
N GLU A 150 -9.86 21.45 -8.97
CA GLU A 150 -9.28 21.49 -7.62
C GLU A 150 -8.73 20.12 -7.21
N PRO A 151 -7.40 19.96 -6.99
CA PRO A 151 -6.81 18.68 -6.57
C PRO A 151 -7.06 18.39 -5.11
N ILE A 152 -7.47 17.14 -4.80
CA ILE A 152 -7.59 16.67 -3.42
C ILE A 152 -6.20 16.37 -2.85
N PRO A 153 -5.86 16.88 -1.64
CA PRO A 153 -4.60 16.55 -0.97
C PRO A 153 -4.47 15.04 -0.70
N PHE A 154 -3.30 14.49 -0.98
CA PHE A 154 -2.99 13.10 -0.65
C PHE A 154 -1.52 12.95 -0.24
N GLN A 155 -1.22 11.85 0.48
CA GLN A 155 0.16 11.54 0.85
C GLN A 155 0.90 10.93 -0.34
N LYS A 156 2.07 11.50 -0.65
CA LYS A 156 2.92 10.98 -1.73
C LYS A 156 3.36 9.55 -1.41
N ILE A 157 3.25 8.67 -2.39
CA ILE A 157 3.75 7.29 -2.27
C ILE A 157 5.27 7.33 -2.09
N SER A 158 5.76 6.58 -1.09
CA SER A 158 7.19 6.49 -0.81
C SER A 158 7.94 5.91 -2.01
N GLU A 159 9.07 6.54 -2.33
CA GLU A 159 9.96 6.04 -3.37
C GLU A 159 10.64 4.73 -2.94
N PRO A 160 11.05 3.89 -3.89
CA PRO A 160 11.83 2.68 -3.61
C PRO A 160 13.11 2.99 -2.82
N THR A 161 13.42 2.18 -1.82
CA THR A 161 14.63 2.30 -0.98
C THR A 161 15.64 1.20 -1.24
N ILE A 162 15.21 0.06 -1.77
CA ILE A 162 16.08 -1.07 -2.11
C ILE A 162 15.86 -1.55 -3.54
N ALA A 163 16.89 -2.15 -4.11
CA ALA A 163 16.87 -2.76 -5.42
C ALA A 163 17.46 -4.17 -5.39
N MET A 164 17.00 -5.03 -6.28
CA MET A 164 17.55 -6.36 -6.54
C MET A 164 17.63 -6.57 -8.05
N HIS A 165 18.57 -7.39 -8.49
CA HIS A 165 18.58 -7.89 -9.86
C HIS A 165 17.80 -9.18 -9.96
N PHE A 166 16.84 -9.22 -10.88
CA PHE A 166 16.10 -10.42 -11.28
C PHE A 166 16.71 -10.92 -12.58
N MET A 167 17.19 -12.15 -12.60
CA MET A 167 18.01 -12.68 -13.69
C MET A 167 17.47 -14.04 -14.15
N VAL A 168 17.72 -14.37 -15.40
CA VAL A 168 17.50 -15.74 -15.86
C VAL A 168 18.36 -16.70 -15.02
N ASN A 169 17.77 -17.83 -14.63
CA ASN A 169 18.51 -18.86 -13.92
C ASN A 169 19.48 -19.57 -14.89
N ASP A 170 20.76 -19.36 -14.70
CA ASP A 170 21.86 -19.96 -15.49
C ASP A 170 22.55 -21.13 -14.78
N SER A 171 21.99 -21.57 -13.63
CA SER A 171 22.52 -22.69 -12.87
C SER A 171 22.34 -24.03 -13.60
N PRO A 172 23.12 -25.10 -13.23
CA PRO A 172 22.93 -26.45 -13.78
C PRO A 172 21.54 -27.05 -13.52
N LEU A 173 20.74 -26.45 -12.66
CA LEU A 173 19.39 -26.88 -12.33
C LEU A 173 18.30 -26.07 -13.06
N ALA A 174 18.70 -25.16 -13.95
CA ALA A 174 17.77 -24.32 -14.71
C ALA A 174 16.74 -25.15 -15.50
N GLY A 175 15.47 -24.70 -15.45
CA GLY A 175 14.36 -25.33 -16.19
C GLY A 175 13.80 -26.59 -15.57
N LYS A 176 14.16 -26.92 -14.31
CA LYS A 176 13.63 -28.12 -13.62
C LYS A 176 12.37 -27.85 -12.78
N GLU A 177 12.21 -26.65 -12.26
CA GLU A 177 11.15 -26.27 -11.33
C GLU A 177 10.06 -25.41 -11.99
N GLY A 178 10.44 -24.46 -12.86
CA GLY A 178 9.56 -23.49 -13.48
C GLY A 178 9.18 -23.81 -14.91
N LYS A 179 8.04 -23.27 -15.35
CA LYS A 179 7.57 -23.30 -16.74
C LYS A 179 8.10 -22.10 -17.56
N PHE A 180 8.25 -20.95 -16.89
CA PHE A 180 8.63 -19.68 -17.50
C PHE A 180 10.07 -19.33 -17.10
N VAL A 181 11.02 -19.69 -17.96
CA VAL A 181 12.47 -19.66 -17.66
C VAL A 181 13.26 -18.69 -18.54
N THR A 182 12.62 -18.02 -19.52
CA THR A 182 13.31 -17.14 -20.47
C THR A 182 13.30 -15.69 -20.02
N SER A 183 14.26 -14.89 -20.48
CA SER A 183 14.33 -13.45 -20.23
C SER A 183 13.08 -12.72 -20.72
N ARG A 184 12.49 -13.16 -21.83
CA ARG A 184 11.23 -12.61 -22.34
C ARG A 184 10.07 -12.81 -21.38
N HIS A 185 9.90 -14.03 -20.87
CA HIS A 185 8.85 -14.31 -19.87
C HIS A 185 9.05 -13.46 -18.62
N LEU A 186 10.30 -13.38 -18.13
CA LEU A 186 10.63 -12.59 -16.94
C LEU A 186 10.34 -11.10 -17.17
N ARG A 187 10.76 -10.55 -18.31
CA ARG A 187 10.50 -9.17 -18.72
C ARG A 187 9.00 -8.87 -18.75
N ASP A 188 8.26 -9.65 -19.52
CA ASP A 188 6.83 -9.43 -19.73
C ASP A 188 6.06 -9.47 -18.38
N ARG A 189 6.45 -10.37 -17.47
CA ARG A 189 5.85 -10.46 -16.13
C ARG A 189 6.20 -9.28 -15.24
N LEU A 190 7.47 -8.87 -15.19
CA LEU A 190 7.91 -7.73 -14.37
C LEU A 190 7.29 -6.41 -14.86
N PHE A 191 7.25 -6.17 -16.16
CA PHE A 191 6.63 -4.97 -16.72
C PHE A 191 5.10 -4.97 -16.56
N ARG A 192 4.47 -6.14 -16.58
CA ARG A 192 3.02 -6.26 -16.27
C ARG A 192 2.72 -5.83 -14.83
N GLU A 193 3.59 -6.15 -13.87
CA GLU A 193 3.43 -5.74 -12.46
C GLU A 193 3.34 -4.22 -12.30
N LEU A 194 4.07 -3.45 -13.10
CA LEU A 194 4.03 -1.98 -13.08
C LEU A 194 2.66 -1.38 -13.39
N ASN A 195 1.74 -2.16 -13.95
CA ASN A 195 0.39 -1.68 -14.22
C ASN A 195 -0.45 -1.57 -12.94
N THR A 196 -0.13 -2.36 -11.91
CA THR A 196 -0.88 -2.44 -10.64
C THR A 196 -0.04 -1.95 -9.45
N ASP A 197 1.26 -2.24 -9.43
CA ASP A 197 2.16 -1.81 -8.36
C ASP A 197 2.88 -0.51 -8.73
N VAL A 198 2.34 0.59 -8.24
CA VAL A 198 2.86 1.95 -8.50
C VAL A 198 4.14 2.28 -7.72
N SER A 199 4.50 1.47 -6.73
CA SER A 199 5.70 1.64 -5.91
C SER A 199 6.88 0.80 -6.39
N LEU A 200 6.67 -0.06 -7.37
CA LEU A 200 7.69 -0.85 -8.01
C LEU A 200 8.32 -0.07 -9.17
N ARG A 201 9.62 -0.22 -9.37
CA ARG A 201 10.32 0.22 -10.58
C ARG A 201 11.07 -0.95 -11.18
N VAL A 202 10.99 -1.09 -12.48
CA VAL A 202 11.71 -2.11 -13.26
C VAL A 202 12.50 -1.40 -14.34
N GLU A 203 13.80 -1.64 -14.35
CA GLU A 203 14.74 -1.07 -15.31
C GLU A 203 15.47 -2.21 -16.02
N GLU A 204 15.63 -2.11 -17.34
CA GLU A 204 16.47 -2.99 -18.10
C GLU A 204 17.95 -2.68 -17.76
N THR A 205 18.78 -3.70 -17.70
CA THR A 205 20.21 -3.54 -17.47
C THR A 205 20.97 -3.63 -18.81
N ASP A 206 22.29 -3.48 -18.77
CA ASP A 206 23.15 -3.63 -19.95
C ASP A 206 23.11 -5.05 -20.54
N THR A 207 22.58 -6.02 -19.80
CA THR A 207 22.37 -7.39 -20.24
C THR A 207 20.89 -7.66 -20.47
N THR A 208 20.54 -8.36 -21.54
CA THR A 208 19.15 -8.72 -21.86
C THR A 208 18.55 -9.78 -20.94
N GLU A 209 19.34 -10.35 -20.05
CA GLU A 209 18.97 -11.45 -19.15
C GLU A 209 18.77 -11.01 -17.69
N SER A 210 18.95 -9.71 -17.40
CA SER A 210 18.86 -9.15 -16.07
C SER A 210 18.00 -7.88 -16.05
N PHE A 211 17.21 -7.72 -14.99
CA PHE A 211 16.35 -6.56 -14.74
C PHE A 211 16.60 -6.06 -13.33
N LYS A 212 16.81 -4.75 -13.19
CA LYS A 212 16.89 -4.11 -11.89
C LYS A 212 15.49 -3.79 -11.40
N VAL A 213 15.10 -4.40 -10.31
CA VAL A 213 13.77 -4.25 -9.68
C VAL A 213 13.93 -3.53 -8.36
N SER A 214 13.29 -2.38 -8.23
CA SER A 214 13.38 -1.52 -7.05
C SER A 214 12.03 -1.47 -6.34
N GLY A 215 12.03 -1.63 -5.03
CA GLY A 215 10.83 -1.67 -4.19
C GLY A 215 11.00 -0.91 -2.88
N ARG A 216 9.90 -0.74 -2.15
CA ARG A 216 9.87 -0.01 -0.88
C ARG A 216 10.64 -0.68 0.26
N GLY A 217 10.85 -2.00 0.16
CA GLY A 217 11.52 -2.77 1.21
C GLY A 217 11.65 -4.24 0.86
N GLU A 218 12.36 -4.99 1.72
CA GLU A 218 12.65 -6.41 1.53
C GLU A 218 11.37 -7.26 1.41
N LEU A 219 10.38 -7.00 2.27
CA LEU A 219 9.11 -7.73 2.25
C LEU A 219 8.37 -7.52 0.92
N HIS A 220 8.36 -6.30 0.41
CA HIS A 220 7.70 -5.97 -0.86
C HIS A 220 8.27 -6.83 -2.02
N LEU A 221 9.60 -6.85 -2.18
CA LEU A 221 10.25 -7.65 -3.21
C LEU A 221 10.11 -9.16 -2.96
N SER A 222 10.11 -9.60 -1.70
CA SER A 222 9.90 -11.01 -1.35
C SER A 222 8.50 -11.50 -1.71
N VAL A 223 7.47 -10.67 -1.55
CA VAL A 223 6.11 -11.00 -1.97
C VAL A 223 6.03 -11.12 -3.49
N LEU A 224 6.66 -10.21 -4.24
CA LEU A 224 6.73 -10.30 -5.69
C LEU A 224 7.41 -11.60 -6.15
N ILE A 225 8.57 -11.94 -5.55
CA ILE A 225 9.30 -13.18 -5.83
C ILE A 225 8.41 -14.40 -5.60
N GLU A 226 7.73 -14.46 -4.46
CA GLU A 226 6.88 -15.58 -4.12
C GLU A 226 5.66 -15.71 -5.04
N ASN A 227 5.03 -14.59 -5.41
CA ASN A 227 3.92 -14.59 -6.37
C ASN A 227 4.39 -15.12 -7.73
N MET A 228 5.51 -14.65 -8.24
CA MET A 228 6.08 -15.11 -9.50
C MET A 228 6.43 -16.60 -9.44
N ARG A 229 7.02 -17.07 -8.31
CA ARG A 229 7.31 -18.49 -8.11
C ARG A 229 6.03 -19.33 -8.18
N ARG A 230 4.96 -18.91 -7.52
CA ARG A 230 3.65 -19.61 -7.55
C ARG A 230 3.01 -19.62 -8.93
N GLU A 231 3.23 -18.59 -9.73
CA GLU A 231 2.80 -18.53 -11.12
C GLU A 231 3.61 -19.48 -12.04
N GLY A 232 4.71 -20.05 -11.56
CA GLY A 232 5.56 -21.00 -12.28
C GLY A 232 6.76 -20.35 -13.01
N TYR A 233 7.14 -19.15 -12.59
CA TYR A 233 8.40 -18.52 -13.05
C TYR A 233 9.59 -19.09 -12.27
N GLU A 234 10.67 -19.36 -12.98
CA GLU A 234 11.97 -19.74 -12.44
C GLU A 234 12.99 -18.69 -12.85
N PHE A 235 13.65 -18.11 -11.85
CA PHE A 235 14.63 -17.04 -12.05
C PHE A 235 15.57 -16.96 -10.85
N ALA A 236 16.70 -16.28 -11.02
CA ALA A 236 17.65 -15.99 -9.95
C ALA A 236 17.48 -14.54 -9.48
N VAL A 237 17.84 -14.26 -8.23
CA VAL A 237 17.84 -12.92 -7.67
C VAL A 237 19.20 -12.62 -7.03
N SER A 238 19.62 -11.35 -7.12
CA SER A 238 20.80 -10.87 -6.40
C SER A 238 20.47 -10.61 -4.92
N LYS A 239 21.50 -10.29 -4.13
CA LYS A 239 21.29 -9.67 -2.82
C LYS A 239 20.62 -8.30 -3.00
N ALA A 240 19.81 -7.91 -2.01
CA ALA A 240 19.22 -6.58 -1.97
C ALA A 240 20.30 -5.53 -1.71
N GLU A 241 20.22 -4.42 -2.42
CA GLU A 241 21.10 -3.26 -2.29
C GLU A 241 20.25 -2.02 -2.02
N VAL A 242 20.74 -1.10 -1.17
CA VAL A 242 20.06 0.17 -0.92
C VAL A 242 20.27 1.12 -2.08
N ILE A 243 19.23 1.92 -2.37
CA ILE A 243 19.27 2.95 -3.40
C ILE A 243 19.80 4.23 -2.77
N TYR A 244 20.93 4.71 -3.26
CA TYR A 244 21.50 6.00 -2.85
C TYR A 244 20.87 7.12 -3.68
N LYS A 245 20.62 8.26 -3.03
CA LYS A 245 20.28 9.52 -3.70
C LYS A 245 21.50 10.43 -3.71
N GLU A 246 21.49 11.43 -4.56
CA GLU A 246 22.48 12.51 -4.53
C GLU A 246 21.78 13.82 -4.17
N ASP A 247 22.42 14.59 -3.29
CA ASP A 247 21.98 15.96 -3.00
C ASP A 247 22.38 16.93 -4.13
N GLU A 248 21.94 18.17 -4.04
CA GLU A 248 22.26 19.21 -5.03
C GLU A 248 23.77 19.47 -5.21
N LYS A 249 24.59 19.00 -4.27
CA LYS A 249 26.06 19.13 -4.28
C LYS A 249 26.76 17.84 -4.75
N GLY A 250 26.02 16.82 -5.18
CA GLY A 250 26.55 15.53 -5.62
C GLY A 250 27.00 14.60 -4.48
N LYS A 251 26.63 14.89 -3.23
CA LYS A 251 26.91 14.02 -2.09
C LYS A 251 25.89 12.88 -2.04
N LYS A 252 26.41 11.65 -1.90
CA LYS A 252 25.55 10.47 -1.75
C LYS A 252 24.83 10.49 -0.40
N LEU A 253 23.53 10.29 -0.45
CA LEU A 253 22.63 10.14 0.69
C LEU A 253 22.12 8.71 0.72
N GLU A 254 22.19 8.06 1.89
CA GLU A 254 21.58 6.75 2.10
C GLU A 254 20.24 6.89 2.83
N PRO A 255 19.27 5.99 2.56
CA PRO A 255 18.00 5.99 3.26
C PRO A 255 18.16 5.54 4.70
N PHE A 256 17.47 6.23 5.61
CA PHE A 256 17.32 5.87 7.01
C PHE A 256 15.84 5.58 7.32
N GLU A 257 15.62 4.68 8.24
CA GLU A 257 14.30 4.27 8.71
C GLU A 257 14.20 4.46 10.23
N ILE A 258 13.00 4.72 10.70
CA ILE A 258 12.67 4.65 12.12
C ILE A 258 12.11 3.26 12.37
N ALA A 259 12.89 2.43 13.05
CA ALA A 259 12.45 1.11 13.46
C ALA A 259 11.79 1.19 14.84
N VAL A 260 10.51 0.83 14.92
CA VAL A 260 9.76 0.73 16.18
C VAL A 260 9.65 -0.75 16.54
N ILE A 261 10.18 -1.10 17.71
CA ILE A 261 10.34 -2.48 18.12
C ILE A 261 9.72 -2.70 19.49
N ASP A 262 8.75 -3.60 19.57
CA ASP A 262 8.17 -4.06 20.81
C ASP A 262 8.75 -5.43 21.16
N VAL A 263 9.38 -5.55 22.32
CA VAL A 263 10.10 -6.77 22.73
C VAL A 263 9.96 -7.00 24.25
N PRO A 264 9.82 -8.26 24.69
CA PRO A 264 9.87 -8.58 26.12
C PRO A 264 11.14 -8.03 26.76
N ASP A 265 11.02 -7.53 28.00
CA ASP A 265 12.10 -6.83 28.71
C ASP A 265 13.40 -7.62 28.76
N GLU A 266 13.32 -8.96 28.87
CA GLU A 266 14.49 -9.86 28.92
C GLU A 266 15.32 -9.84 27.62
N PHE A 267 14.74 -9.48 26.47
CA PHE A 267 15.44 -9.42 25.16
C PHE A 267 15.84 -8.01 24.75
N SER A 268 15.41 -6.96 25.47
CA SER A 268 15.65 -5.57 25.09
C SER A 268 17.13 -5.25 24.91
N GLY A 269 17.98 -5.67 25.85
CA GLY A 269 19.43 -5.47 25.77
C GLY A 269 20.09 -6.19 24.59
N THR A 270 19.61 -7.39 24.24
CA THR A 270 20.10 -8.14 23.08
C THR A 270 19.76 -7.42 21.78
N VAL A 271 18.51 -6.95 21.65
CA VAL A 271 18.03 -6.23 20.45
C VAL A 271 18.77 -4.90 20.29
N ILE A 272 18.97 -4.15 21.37
CA ILE A 272 19.76 -2.91 21.36
C ILE A 272 21.18 -3.17 20.83
N ASN A 273 21.85 -4.20 21.32
CA ASN A 273 23.18 -4.56 20.84
C ASN A 273 23.20 -4.93 19.36
N MET A 274 22.22 -5.72 18.89
CA MET A 274 22.11 -6.14 17.48
C MET A 274 21.94 -4.93 16.56
N LEU A 275 21.10 -3.97 16.93
CA LEU A 275 20.86 -2.76 16.14
C LEU A 275 22.04 -1.80 16.15
N ASN A 276 22.69 -1.62 17.30
CA ASN A 276 23.92 -0.80 17.41
C ASN A 276 25.05 -1.34 16.52
N GLN A 277 25.25 -2.66 16.44
CA GLN A 277 26.22 -3.29 15.53
C GLN A 277 25.89 -3.00 14.05
N ARG A 278 24.61 -2.78 13.72
CA ARG A 278 24.12 -2.46 12.38
C ARG A 278 24.01 -0.94 12.13
N LYS A 279 24.66 -0.13 12.99
CA LYS A 279 24.68 1.34 12.90
C LYS A 279 23.33 2.02 13.21
N GLY A 280 22.46 1.35 13.96
CA GLY A 280 21.28 1.96 14.52
C GLY A 280 21.60 2.84 15.73
N GLU A 281 20.89 3.94 15.87
CA GLU A 281 20.96 4.87 16.99
C GLU A 281 19.65 4.84 17.76
N LEU A 282 19.71 4.50 19.06
CA LEU A 282 18.54 4.49 19.92
C LEU A 282 18.00 5.92 20.10
N GLN A 283 16.76 6.16 19.71
CA GLN A 283 16.07 7.45 19.83
C GLN A 283 15.17 7.48 21.07
N GLY A 284 14.56 6.35 21.40
CA GLY A 284 13.63 6.26 22.52
C GLY A 284 13.52 4.84 23.08
N MET A 285 13.19 4.77 24.38
CA MET A 285 12.90 3.53 25.07
C MET A 285 11.79 3.78 26.10
N ALA A 286 10.70 3.03 26.01
CA ALA A 286 9.57 3.17 26.92
C ALA A 286 8.96 1.80 27.27
N PRO A 287 8.58 1.55 28.53
CA PRO A 287 7.80 0.37 28.87
C PRO A 287 6.38 0.51 28.30
N THR A 288 5.88 -0.54 27.66
CA THR A 288 4.53 -0.61 27.12
C THR A 288 3.55 -1.28 28.08
N GLY A 289 3.99 -1.73 29.24
CA GLY A 289 3.25 -2.55 30.19
C GLY A 289 3.41 -4.06 29.91
N ASN A 290 2.91 -4.88 30.79
CA ASN A 290 2.93 -6.36 30.68
C ASN A 290 4.32 -6.99 30.43
N GLY A 291 5.42 -6.36 30.89
CA GLY A 291 6.77 -6.88 30.72
C GLY A 291 7.32 -6.74 29.30
N THR A 292 6.86 -5.73 28.56
CA THR A 292 7.30 -5.42 27.20
C THR A 292 7.84 -4.00 27.13
N THR A 293 8.94 -3.82 26.43
CA THR A 293 9.59 -2.53 26.17
C THR A 293 9.50 -2.17 24.68
N ARG A 294 9.10 -0.93 24.39
CA ARG A 294 9.19 -0.32 23.06
C ARG A 294 10.54 0.37 22.91
N LEU A 295 11.20 0.07 21.79
CA LEU A 295 12.46 0.67 21.38
C LEU A 295 12.25 1.40 20.06
N GLU A 296 12.76 2.62 19.95
CA GLU A 296 12.76 3.38 18.70
C GLU A 296 14.20 3.62 18.26
N PHE A 297 14.51 3.23 17.03
CA PHE A 297 15.83 3.37 16.45
C PHE A 297 15.80 4.13 15.14
N SER A 298 16.73 5.06 14.96
CA SER A 298 17.10 5.56 13.64
C SER A 298 18.21 4.66 13.09
N ILE A 299 17.97 3.99 11.97
CA ILE A 299 18.88 3.00 11.41
C ILE A 299 18.96 3.12 9.88
N PRO A 300 20.16 3.02 9.27
CA PRO A 300 20.27 2.98 7.83
C PRO A 300 19.55 1.72 7.28
N SER A 301 18.77 1.87 6.22
CA SER A 301 17.97 0.77 5.64
C SER A 301 18.79 -0.47 5.32
N ARG A 302 20.09 -0.31 4.95
CA ARG A 302 21.01 -1.44 4.76
C ARG A 302 21.24 -2.27 6.03
N GLY A 303 21.08 -1.66 7.21
CA GLY A 303 21.19 -2.33 8.50
C GLY A 303 20.02 -3.25 8.81
N LEU A 304 18.86 -3.04 8.17
CA LEU A 304 17.67 -3.85 8.34
C LEU A 304 17.60 -5.04 7.38
N ILE A 305 18.40 -5.03 6.30
CA ILE A 305 18.42 -6.15 5.34
C ILE A 305 18.82 -7.44 6.08
N GLY A 306 17.97 -8.46 6.02
CA GLY A 306 18.12 -9.75 6.68
C GLY A 306 18.01 -9.70 8.22
N PHE A 307 17.78 -8.54 8.83
CA PHE A 307 17.70 -8.39 10.29
C PHE A 307 16.54 -9.17 10.90
N ARG A 308 15.41 -9.23 10.20
CA ARG A 308 14.18 -9.85 10.72
C ARG A 308 14.37 -11.31 11.15
N GLY A 309 15.16 -12.09 10.40
CA GLY A 309 15.45 -13.48 10.74
C GLY A 309 16.24 -13.61 12.03
N ASP A 310 17.32 -12.83 12.16
CA ASP A 310 18.15 -12.78 13.35
C ASP A 310 17.37 -12.30 14.59
N PHE A 311 16.55 -11.26 14.40
CA PHE A 311 15.67 -10.70 15.43
C PHE A 311 14.64 -11.72 15.94
N MET A 312 13.94 -12.42 15.04
CA MET A 312 12.97 -13.45 15.44
C MET A 312 13.65 -14.59 16.20
N THR A 313 14.85 -14.97 15.80
CA THR A 313 15.63 -16.00 16.52
C THR A 313 16.05 -15.51 17.90
N ALA A 314 16.59 -14.30 18.00
CA ALA A 314 17.06 -13.71 19.24
C ALA A 314 15.94 -13.47 20.27
N THR A 315 14.72 -13.15 19.79
CA THR A 315 13.54 -12.91 20.63
C THR A 315 12.65 -14.13 20.80
N LYS A 316 13.10 -15.31 20.31
CA LYS A 316 12.31 -16.56 20.32
C LYS A 316 10.90 -16.39 19.71
N GLY A 317 10.77 -15.51 18.73
CA GLY A 317 9.50 -15.23 18.07
C GLY A 317 8.59 -14.24 18.80
N ASN A 318 8.98 -13.67 19.94
CA ASN A 318 8.14 -12.80 20.76
C ASN A 318 8.34 -11.30 20.48
N GLY A 319 9.16 -10.92 19.53
CA GLY A 319 9.39 -9.52 19.16
C GLY A 319 8.54 -9.10 17.96
N ILE A 320 8.15 -7.83 17.95
CA ILE A 320 7.49 -7.16 16.83
C ILE A 320 8.39 -6.04 16.35
N ILE A 321 8.59 -5.92 15.05
CA ILE A 321 9.36 -4.84 14.42
C ILE A 321 8.54 -4.24 13.26
N ASN A 322 8.44 -2.92 13.28
CA ASN A 322 7.79 -2.08 12.29
C ASN A 322 8.74 -1.00 11.80
#